data_3450ae956753aabeafa7b985ba58d938
#
_entry.id   3450ae956753aabeafa7b985ba58d938
#
_cell.length_a   1.000
_cell.length_b   1.000
_cell.length_c   1.000
_cell.angle_alpha   90.00
_cell.angle_beta   90.00
_cell.angle_gamma   90.00
#
_symmetry.space_group_name_H-M   'P 1'
#
loop_
_entity.id
_entity.type
_entity.pdbx_description
1 polymer ?
#
loop_
_entity_poly.entity_id
_entity_poly.type
_entity_poly.pdbx_seq_one_letter_code
_entity_poly.pdbx_strand_id
1 'polypeptide(L)'
;MRGARTRRNYPGAGSTSRRKGVYNGGKIVKENIFDTLLSRPSLFLNKEILHHSHRPTIMPHREKEIERIAFNLVEALNGQIPSNMILYGVTGAGKTAVTLHVTNLLKEKGEQMRRDITPVMVNCRQIDTQYRVLSNIGNSLLEDHEIDEIPFTGWPTDRVFKELIKRMDARKGVFVIVLDEIDHLVRKAGDDLLYNLTNLNSFLKDSRACVIGISNDLKFTEFLDPRVRSRLGQQDLLFAPY
;
A
#
# COMPACT_ATOMS: atom_id res chain seq x y z
N MET A 1 46.86 -35.49 -67.24
CA MET A 1 45.44 -35.13 -67.54
C MET A 1 44.95 -34.17 -66.51
N ARG A 2 44.44 -33.03 -66.89
CA ARG A 2 44.23 -31.82 -66.10
C ARG A 2 42.85 -31.87 -65.38
N GLY A 3 42.82 -31.78 -64.07
CA GLY A 3 41.60 -31.67 -63.31
C GLY A 3 41.18 -30.23 -63.05
N ALA A 4 39.95 -29.91 -63.41
CA ALA A 4 39.34 -28.59 -63.28
C ALA A 4 38.94 -28.29 -61.84
N ARG A 5 39.37 -27.11 -61.28
CA ARG A 5 38.97 -26.56 -60.04
C ARG A 5 37.68 -25.74 -60.22
N THR A 6 36.58 -26.18 -59.60
CA THR A 6 35.34 -25.41 -59.50
C THR A 6 35.47 -24.34 -58.39
N ARG A 7 35.36 -23.06 -58.83
CA ARG A 7 35.25 -21.93 -57.88
C ARG A 7 33.83 -21.84 -57.31
N ARG A 8 33.71 -21.91 -55.99
CA ARG A 8 32.47 -21.55 -55.30
C ARG A 8 32.36 -20.02 -55.19
N ASN A 9 31.32 -19.45 -55.82
CA ASN A 9 30.93 -18.06 -55.65
C ASN A 9 30.26 -17.87 -54.27
N TYR A 10 30.81 -16.96 -53.45
CA TYR A 10 30.11 -16.39 -52.30
C TYR A 10 29.31 -15.18 -52.77
N PRO A 11 28.02 -15.03 -52.36
CA PRO A 11 27.28 -13.82 -52.68
C PRO A 11 27.76 -12.67 -51.81
N GLY A 12 27.89 -11.53 -52.43
CA GLY A 12 28.50 -10.31 -51.96
C GLY A 12 27.79 -9.68 -50.74
N ALA A 13 28.59 -8.92 -50.04
CA ALA A 13 28.26 -8.10 -48.89
C ALA A 13 27.10 -7.15 -49.16
N GLY A 14 26.11 -7.19 -48.28
CA GLY A 14 24.99 -6.26 -48.23
C GLY A 14 25.44 -4.82 -48.07
N SER A 15 24.84 -3.97 -48.84
CA SER A 15 25.01 -2.53 -48.88
C SER A 15 24.76 -1.90 -47.51
N THR A 16 25.77 -1.26 -46.93
CA THR A 16 25.63 -0.32 -45.82
C THR A 16 24.79 0.86 -46.28
N SER A 17 23.55 0.90 -45.84
CA SER A 17 22.67 2.06 -45.98
C SER A 17 23.29 3.25 -45.24
N ARG A 18 23.95 4.15 -45.99
CA ARG A 18 24.36 5.47 -45.53
C ARG A 18 23.10 6.27 -45.16
N ARG A 19 22.85 6.51 -43.90
CA ARG A 19 21.84 7.44 -43.42
C ARG A 19 22.18 8.83 -44.00
N LYS A 20 21.32 9.36 -44.85
CA LYS A 20 21.38 10.72 -45.39
C LYS A 20 20.97 11.67 -44.24
N GLY A 21 21.93 12.42 -43.71
CA GLY A 21 21.62 13.56 -42.83
C GLY A 21 20.93 14.64 -43.66
N VAL A 22 19.82 15.17 -43.14
CA VAL A 22 19.13 16.33 -43.71
C VAL A 22 19.94 17.57 -43.36
N TYR A 23 20.49 18.26 -44.37
CA TYR A 23 21.22 19.52 -44.21
C TYR A 23 20.23 20.67 -44.19
N ASN A 24 20.13 21.39 -43.10
CA ASN A 24 19.47 22.69 -43.03
C ASN A 24 20.43 23.69 -42.36
N GLY A 25 20.98 24.61 -43.13
CA GLY A 25 21.75 25.75 -42.67
C GLY A 25 23.05 25.47 -41.89
N GLY A 26 23.89 24.51 -42.37
CA GLY A 26 25.29 24.39 -41.88
C GLY A 26 25.50 23.79 -40.46
N LYS A 27 24.46 23.33 -39.79
CA LYS A 27 24.56 22.54 -38.53
C LYS A 27 24.05 21.13 -38.77
N ILE A 28 24.87 20.12 -38.46
CA ILE A 28 24.43 18.72 -38.38
C ILE A 28 23.48 18.63 -37.20
N VAL A 29 22.18 18.65 -37.47
CA VAL A 29 21.17 18.32 -36.44
C VAL A 29 21.27 16.81 -36.23
N LYS A 30 21.96 16.39 -35.17
CA LYS A 30 21.89 15.00 -34.73
C LYS A 30 20.44 14.75 -34.34
N GLU A 31 19.73 13.92 -35.12
CA GLU A 31 18.40 13.44 -34.72
C GLU A 31 18.46 12.98 -33.27
N ASN A 32 17.64 13.58 -32.43
CA ASN A 32 17.58 13.21 -31.03
C ASN A 32 17.03 11.78 -30.96
N ILE A 33 17.75 10.90 -30.31
CA ILE A 33 17.34 9.49 -30.12
C ILE A 33 15.92 9.39 -29.52
N PHE A 34 15.51 10.38 -28.76
CA PHE A 34 14.18 10.45 -28.19
C PHE A 34 13.09 10.68 -29.24
N ASP A 35 13.35 11.44 -30.30
CA ASP A 35 12.39 11.65 -31.39
C ASP A 35 12.10 10.32 -32.13
N THR A 36 13.13 9.50 -32.33
CA THR A 36 12.99 8.17 -32.91
C THR A 36 12.25 7.20 -31.97
N LEU A 37 12.43 7.32 -30.66
CA LEU A 37 11.75 6.48 -29.67
C LEU A 37 10.30 6.88 -29.47
N LEU A 38 9.99 8.17 -29.49
CA LEU A 38 8.63 8.71 -29.39
C LEU A 38 7.76 8.39 -30.60
N SER A 39 8.36 8.24 -31.78
CA SER A 39 7.63 7.87 -33.00
C SER A 39 7.25 6.37 -33.07
N ARG A 40 7.76 5.53 -32.17
CA ARG A 40 7.39 4.11 -32.11
C ARG A 40 5.99 3.94 -31.52
N PRO A 41 5.12 3.11 -32.13
CA PRO A 41 3.83 2.82 -31.54
C PRO A 41 4.01 2.18 -30.16
N SER A 42 3.27 2.67 -29.17
CA SER A 42 3.28 2.08 -27.83
C SER A 42 2.69 0.67 -27.88
N LEU A 43 3.42 -0.32 -27.35
CA LEU A 43 2.92 -1.69 -27.17
C LEU A 43 1.80 -1.78 -26.12
N PHE A 44 1.67 -0.75 -25.28
CA PHE A 44 0.69 -0.71 -24.20
C PHE A 44 -0.36 0.35 -24.49
N LEU A 45 -1.62 -0.02 -24.40
CA LEU A 45 -2.75 0.91 -24.48
C LEU A 45 -2.79 1.88 -23.28
N ASN A 46 -2.41 1.40 -22.12
CA ASN A 46 -2.27 2.22 -20.92
C ASN A 46 -1.11 1.69 -20.06
N LYS A 47 0.02 2.44 -20.03
CA LYS A 47 1.19 2.08 -19.21
C LYS A 47 0.99 2.37 -17.72
N GLU A 48 0.05 3.23 -17.36
CA GLU A 48 -0.20 3.61 -15.97
C GLU A 48 -0.68 2.41 -15.14
N ILE A 49 -1.35 1.43 -15.78
CA ILE A 49 -1.78 0.19 -15.13
C ILE A 49 -0.61 -0.63 -14.58
N LEU A 50 0.59 -0.47 -15.14
CA LEU A 50 1.80 -1.19 -14.72
C LEU A 50 2.57 -0.48 -13.60
N HIS A 51 2.17 0.74 -13.23
CA HIS A 51 2.79 1.43 -12.10
C HIS A 51 2.39 0.81 -10.77
N HIS A 52 3.31 0.72 -9.82
CA HIS A 52 3.06 0.22 -8.46
C HIS A 52 1.97 1.02 -7.71
N SER A 53 1.72 2.26 -8.14
CA SER A 53 0.67 3.13 -7.61
C SER A 53 -0.70 2.88 -8.23
N HIS A 54 -0.78 2.07 -9.29
CA HIS A 54 -2.07 1.79 -9.92
C HIS A 54 -2.96 0.98 -8.96
N ARG A 55 -4.15 1.51 -8.72
CA ARG A 55 -5.16 0.87 -7.87
C ARG A 55 -6.26 0.31 -8.78
N PRO A 56 -6.32 -1.01 -8.98
CA PRO A 56 -7.36 -1.60 -9.80
C PRO A 56 -8.72 -1.39 -9.14
N THR A 57 -9.68 -0.91 -9.90
CA THR A 57 -11.09 -0.77 -9.49
C THR A 57 -11.82 -2.12 -9.49
N ILE A 58 -11.35 -3.06 -10.30
CA ILE A 58 -11.91 -4.40 -10.41
C ILE A 58 -10.86 -5.40 -9.90
N MET A 59 -11.24 -6.21 -8.93
CA MET A 59 -10.36 -7.24 -8.34
C MET A 59 -11.01 -8.61 -8.57
N PRO A 60 -10.79 -9.21 -9.74
CA PRO A 60 -11.39 -10.50 -10.08
C PRO A 60 -10.96 -11.56 -9.05
N HIS A 61 -11.87 -12.46 -8.71
CA HIS A 61 -11.68 -13.56 -7.76
C HIS A 61 -11.38 -13.14 -6.31
N ARG A 62 -11.75 -11.89 -5.92
CA ARG A 62 -11.62 -11.37 -4.54
C ARG A 62 -12.94 -10.91 -3.94
N GLU A 63 -14.04 -11.29 -4.55
CA GLU A 63 -15.38 -10.90 -4.11
C GLU A 63 -15.65 -11.35 -2.67
N LYS A 64 -15.23 -12.57 -2.32
CA LYS A 64 -15.42 -13.15 -0.98
C LYS A 64 -14.59 -12.41 0.09
N GLU A 65 -13.35 -12.08 -0.23
CA GLU A 65 -12.47 -11.35 0.69
C GLU A 65 -12.97 -9.91 0.87
N ILE A 66 -13.41 -9.25 -0.21
CA ILE A 66 -14.04 -7.92 -0.16
C ILE A 66 -15.28 -7.95 0.74
N GLU A 67 -16.19 -8.90 0.50
CA GLU A 67 -17.44 -9.05 1.27
C GLU A 67 -17.14 -9.28 2.76
N ARG A 68 -16.17 -10.13 3.07
CA ARG A 68 -15.83 -10.46 4.47
C ARG A 68 -15.21 -9.29 5.22
N ILE A 69 -14.33 -8.50 4.58
CA ILE A 69 -13.79 -7.28 5.19
C ILE A 69 -14.91 -6.24 5.33
N ALA A 70 -15.75 -6.04 4.31
CA ALA A 70 -16.86 -5.11 4.36
C ALA A 70 -17.88 -5.48 5.44
N PHE A 71 -18.19 -6.76 5.61
CA PHE A 71 -19.08 -7.26 6.65
C PHE A 71 -18.57 -6.91 8.07
N ASN A 72 -17.26 -7.04 8.30
CA ASN A 72 -16.67 -6.63 9.57
C ASN A 72 -16.71 -5.11 9.77
N LEU A 73 -16.43 -4.35 8.71
CA LEU A 73 -16.33 -2.89 8.80
C LEU A 73 -17.69 -2.17 8.78
N VAL A 74 -18.79 -2.85 8.42
CA VAL A 74 -20.13 -2.23 8.40
C VAL A 74 -20.54 -1.68 9.76
N GLU A 75 -20.04 -2.24 10.86
CA GLU A 75 -20.29 -1.77 12.23
C GLU A 75 -19.84 -0.30 12.42
N ALA A 76 -18.78 0.12 11.73
CA ALA A 76 -18.32 1.52 11.74
C ALA A 76 -19.39 2.50 11.22
N LEU A 77 -20.19 2.11 10.22
CA LEU A 77 -21.28 2.92 9.69
C LEU A 77 -22.39 3.12 10.73
N ASN A 78 -22.54 2.18 11.66
CA ASN A 78 -23.48 2.26 12.79
C ASN A 78 -22.88 3.00 14.00
N GLY A 79 -21.60 3.46 13.91
CA GLY A 79 -20.89 4.08 15.02
C GLY A 79 -20.43 3.09 16.09
N GLN A 80 -20.46 1.79 15.77
CA GLN A 80 -19.95 0.72 16.63
C GLN A 80 -18.47 0.44 16.36
N ILE A 81 -17.84 -0.36 17.22
CA ILE A 81 -16.44 -0.75 17.08
C ILE A 81 -16.35 -2.01 16.21
N PRO A 82 -15.81 -1.94 14.98
CA PRO A 82 -15.53 -3.15 14.21
C PRO A 82 -14.52 -4.04 14.94
N SER A 83 -14.60 -5.34 14.71
CA SER A 83 -13.61 -6.27 15.25
C SER A 83 -12.24 -6.04 14.61
N ASN A 84 -11.17 -6.19 15.39
CA ASN A 84 -9.83 -6.23 14.83
C ASN A 84 -9.67 -7.43 13.89
N MET A 85 -8.85 -7.28 12.85
CA MET A 85 -8.72 -8.30 11.81
C MET A 85 -7.26 -8.51 11.41
N ILE A 86 -6.90 -9.74 11.10
CA ILE A 86 -5.61 -10.08 10.50
C ILE A 86 -5.84 -10.68 9.12
N LEU A 87 -5.11 -10.15 8.13
CA LEU A 87 -5.12 -10.60 6.75
C LEU A 87 -3.79 -11.28 6.43
N TYR A 88 -3.85 -12.57 6.10
CA TYR A 88 -2.67 -13.34 5.75
C TYR A 88 -2.64 -13.72 4.28
N GLY A 89 -1.47 -14.00 3.78
CA GLY A 89 -1.29 -14.60 2.46
C GLY A 89 0.06 -14.27 1.86
N VAL A 90 0.40 -14.93 0.79
CA VAL A 90 1.65 -14.70 0.08
C VAL A 90 1.71 -13.27 -0.50
N THR A 91 2.94 -12.79 -0.75
CA THR A 91 3.14 -11.52 -1.43
C THR A 91 2.48 -11.54 -2.82
N GLY A 92 1.81 -10.47 -3.19
CA GLY A 92 1.08 -10.39 -4.46
C GLY A 92 -0.34 -10.97 -4.44
N ALA A 93 -0.82 -11.53 -3.33
CA ALA A 93 -2.19 -12.07 -3.22
C ALA A 93 -3.30 -11.00 -3.22
N GLY A 94 -2.96 -9.71 -3.27
CA GLY A 94 -3.93 -8.61 -3.34
C GLY A 94 -4.43 -8.08 -2.01
N LYS A 95 -3.87 -8.51 -0.86
CA LYS A 95 -4.31 -8.10 0.49
C LYS A 95 -4.43 -6.58 0.64
N THR A 96 -3.33 -5.87 0.40
CA THR A 96 -3.25 -4.42 0.51
C THR A 96 -4.22 -3.71 -0.44
N ALA A 97 -4.32 -4.18 -1.69
CA ALA A 97 -5.21 -3.60 -2.68
C ALA A 97 -6.69 -3.76 -2.29
N VAL A 98 -7.09 -4.95 -1.86
CA VAL A 98 -8.47 -5.23 -1.39
C VAL A 98 -8.80 -4.40 -0.16
N THR A 99 -7.90 -4.33 0.82
CA THR A 99 -8.11 -3.54 2.04
C THR A 99 -8.30 -2.06 1.73
N LEU A 100 -7.43 -1.49 0.87
CA LEU A 100 -7.57 -0.09 0.43
C LEU A 100 -8.88 0.15 -0.32
N HIS A 101 -9.28 -0.77 -1.19
CA HIS A 101 -10.54 -0.66 -1.92
C HIS A 101 -11.74 -0.62 -0.95
N VAL A 102 -11.80 -1.58 -0.03
CA VAL A 102 -12.92 -1.66 0.92
C VAL A 102 -12.95 -0.46 1.87
N THR A 103 -11.79 -0.02 2.38
CA THR A 103 -11.72 1.14 3.27
C THR A 103 -12.09 2.46 2.57
N ASN A 104 -11.77 2.60 1.27
CA ASN A 104 -12.23 3.76 0.48
C ASN A 104 -13.75 3.73 0.28
N LEU A 105 -14.32 2.58 -0.09
CA LEU A 105 -15.79 2.44 -0.19
C LEU A 105 -16.49 2.71 1.15
N LEU A 106 -15.89 2.27 2.24
CA LEU A 106 -16.40 2.53 3.59
C LEU A 106 -16.41 4.03 3.91
N LYS A 107 -15.32 4.74 3.58
CA LYS A 107 -15.20 6.19 3.76
C LYS A 107 -16.26 6.93 2.95
N GLU A 108 -16.37 6.65 1.66
CA GLU A 108 -17.38 7.25 0.77
C GLU A 108 -18.80 7.01 1.30
N LYS A 109 -19.08 5.80 1.78
CA LYS A 109 -20.39 5.48 2.37
C LYS A 109 -20.62 6.21 3.69
N GLY A 110 -19.59 6.34 4.52
CA GLY A 110 -19.62 7.13 5.76
C GLY A 110 -20.00 8.59 5.47
N GLU A 111 -19.35 9.21 4.50
CA GLU A 111 -19.64 10.60 4.06
C GLU A 111 -21.11 10.76 3.63
N GLN A 112 -21.63 9.82 2.83
CA GLN A 112 -23.04 9.81 2.43
C GLN A 112 -24.00 9.70 3.63
N MET A 113 -23.60 8.97 4.66
CA MET A 113 -24.39 8.77 5.90
C MET A 113 -24.10 9.82 6.98
N ARG A 114 -23.25 10.81 6.70
CA ARG A 114 -22.77 11.83 7.66
C ARG A 114 -22.13 11.18 8.89
N ARG A 115 -21.35 10.16 8.67
CA ARG A 115 -20.51 9.47 9.67
C ARG A 115 -19.05 9.76 9.39
N ASP A 116 -18.33 10.22 10.39
CA ASP A 116 -16.87 10.42 10.26
C ASP A 116 -16.18 9.05 10.42
N ILE A 117 -15.69 8.54 9.30
CA ILE A 117 -14.91 7.31 9.23
C ILE A 117 -13.58 7.66 8.59
N THR A 118 -12.51 7.48 9.35
CA THR A 118 -11.17 7.84 8.93
C THR A 118 -10.29 6.59 8.80
N PRO A 119 -10.11 6.05 7.59
CA PRO A 119 -9.10 5.03 7.33
C PRO A 119 -7.71 5.65 7.39
N VAL A 120 -6.79 5.03 8.13
CA VAL A 120 -5.38 5.41 8.21
C VAL A 120 -4.54 4.20 7.85
N MET A 121 -3.66 4.32 6.86
CA MET A 121 -2.80 3.24 6.43
C MET A 121 -1.34 3.55 6.69
N VAL A 122 -0.65 2.61 7.33
CA VAL A 122 0.79 2.70 7.63
C VAL A 122 1.49 1.46 7.08
N ASN A 123 2.53 1.66 6.27
CA ASN A 123 3.39 0.57 5.83
C ASN A 123 4.52 0.37 6.86
N CYS A 124 4.46 -0.76 7.58
CA CYS A 124 5.37 -1.09 8.67
C CYS A 124 6.78 -1.49 8.21
N ARG A 125 6.98 -1.71 6.92
CA ARG A 125 8.33 -1.91 6.35
C ARG A 125 9.09 -0.60 6.20
N GLN A 126 8.38 0.49 5.90
CA GLN A 126 8.96 1.83 5.77
C GLN A 126 9.06 2.53 7.13
N ILE A 127 8.07 2.29 7.99
CA ILE A 127 7.92 2.90 9.32
C ILE A 127 7.95 1.77 10.35
N ASP A 128 9.12 1.48 10.87
CA ASP A 128 9.47 0.24 11.56
C ASP A 128 9.72 0.39 13.08
N THR A 129 9.29 1.50 13.68
CA THR A 129 9.38 1.74 15.11
C THR A 129 8.02 2.18 15.68
N GLN A 130 7.72 1.76 16.90
CA GLN A 130 6.48 2.13 17.60
C GLN A 130 6.24 3.64 17.58
N TYR A 131 7.26 4.41 17.93
CA TYR A 131 7.21 5.87 17.95
C TYR A 131 6.76 6.46 16.60
N ARG A 132 7.44 6.05 15.51
CA ARG A 132 7.18 6.58 14.17
C ARG A 132 5.82 6.17 13.63
N VAL A 133 5.34 4.96 13.95
CA VAL A 133 3.99 4.52 13.57
C VAL A 133 2.94 5.37 14.27
N LEU A 134 3.06 5.59 15.59
CA LEU A 134 2.14 6.44 16.34
C LEU A 134 2.15 7.90 15.84
N SER A 135 3.35 8.45 15.58
CA SER A 135 3.48 9.81 15.02
C SER A 135 2.85 9.90 13.63
N ASN A 136 3.06 8.90 12.77
CA ASN A 136 2.48 8.86 11.43
C ASN A 136 0.94 8.81 11.47
N ILE A 137 0.37 7.94 12.33
CA ILE A 137 -1.08 7.89 12.52
C ILE A 137 -1.59 9.26 13.01
N GLY A 138 -0.97 9.82 14.05
CA GLY A 138 -1.38 11.10 14.61
C GLY A 138 -1.28 12.27 13.63
N ASN A 139 -0.26 12.30 12.77
CA ASN A 139 -0.08 13.34 11.77
C ASN A 139 -1.02 13.17 10.57
N SER A 140 -1.42 11.94 10.24
CA SER A 140 -2.42 11.70 9.19
C SER A 140 -3.83 12.18 9.56
N LEU A 141 -4.05 12.56 10.82
CA LEU A 141 -5.30 13.13 11.31
C LEU A 141 -5.34 14.66 11.26
N LEU A 142 -4.23 15.30 10.95
CA LEU A 142 -4.17 16.76 10.79
C LEU A 142 -4.89 17.20 9.52
N GLU A 143 -5.54 18.33 9.58
CA GLU A 143 -6.05 19.03 8.39
C GLU A 143 -4.95 19.87 7.75
N ASP A 144 -5.07 20.18 6.46
CA ASP A 144 -4.04 20.86 5.65
C ASP A 144 -3.54 22.23 6.22
N HIS A 145 -4.21 22.76 7.24
CA HIS A 145 -3.89 24.06 7.86
C HIS A 145 -3.26 23.93 9.25
N GLU A 146 -3.19 22.72 9.80
CA GLU A 146 -2.66 22.49 11.14
C GLU A 146 -1.15 22.28 11.06
N ILE A 147 -0.40 23.13 11.79
CA ILE A 147 1.08 23.15 11.79
C ILE A 147 1.66 22.29 12.92
N ASP A 148 0.82 21.81 13.82
CA ASP A 148 1.28 21.16 15.07
C ASP A 148 1.54 19.65 14.88
N GLU A 149 2.51 19.31 14.02
CA GLU A 149 2.89 17.93 13.77
C GLU A 149 3.53 17.29 15.02
N ILE A 150 3.19 16.01 15.26
CA ILE A 150 3.94 15.19 16.20
C ILE A 150 5.32 14.94 15.58
N PRO A 151 6.42 15.39 16.22
CA PRO A 151 7.74 15.20 15.67
C PRO A 151 8.06 13.70 15.55
N PHE A 152 8.87 13.33 14.56
CA PHE A 152 9.28 11.93 14.40
C PHE A 152 10.39 11.48 15.36
N THR A 153 10.86 12.37 16.23
CA THR A 153 11.88 12.10 17.26
C THR A 153 11.73 13.12 18.40
N GLY A 154 12.25 12.79 19.58
CA GLY A 154 12.46 13.73 20.68
C GLY A 154 11.39 13.75 21.76
N TRP A 155 10.16 13.32 21.49
CA TRP A 155 9.17 13.16 22.55
C TRP A 155 9.25 11.75 23.17
N PRO A 156 8.89 11.58 24.44
CA PRO A 156 8.65 10.24 24.99
C PRO A 156 7.48 9.56 24.25
N THR A 157 7.58 8.25 24.03
CA THR A 157 6.54 7.47 23.34
C THR A 157 5.16 7.61 23.98
N ASP A 158 5.11 7.67 25.32
CA ASP A 158 3.85 7.89 26.06
C ASP A 158 3.20 9.26 25.75
N ARG A 159 4.01 10.28 25.50
CA ARG A 159 3.50 11.60 25.08
C ARG A 159 2.90 11.53 23.68
N VAL A 160 3.57 10.85 22.77
CA VAL A 160 3.06 10.63 21.39
C VAL A 160 1.73 9.88 21.45
N PHE A 161 1.64 8.83 22.25
CA PHE A 161 0.42 8.05 22.39
C PHE A 161 -0.74 8.88 22.97
N LYS A 162 -0.47 9.70 23.99
CA LYS A 162 -1.48 10.62 24.58
C LYS A 162 -1.95 11.67 23.57
N GLU A 163 -1.03 12.21 22.78
CA GLU A 163 -1.39 13.19 21.75
C GLU A 163 -2.21 12.54 20.63
N LEU A 164 -1.88 11.31 20.22
CA LEU A 164 -2.70 10.53 19.28
C LEU A 164 -4.14 10.37 19.77
N ILE A 165 -4.33 9.93 21.03
CA ILE A 165 -5.66 9.76 21.65
C ILE A 165 -6.42 11.08 21.63
N LYS A 166 -5.77 12.19 22.03
CA LYS A 166 -6.38 13.51 22.05
C LYS A 166 -6.87 13.94 20.66
N ARG A 167 -6.07 13.72 19.61
CA ARG A 167 -6.45 14.05 18.22
C ARG A 167 -7.61 13.18 17.73
N MET A 168 -7.57 11.88 18.02
CA MET A 168 -8.67 10.98 17.69
C MET A 168 -9.98 11.42 18.35
N ASP A 169 -9.96 11.71 19.65
CA ASP A 169 -11.17 12.14 20.37
C ASP A 169 -11.67 13.54 19.95
N ALA A 170 -10.77 14.43 19.55
CA ALA A 170 -11.16 15.74 19.00
C ALA A 170 -11.95 15.61 17.71
N ARG A 171 -11.63 14.63 16.86
CA ARG A 171 -12.29 14.39 15.58
C ARG A 171 -13.62 13.64 15.66
N LYS A 172 -13.84 12.88 16.74
CA LYS A 172 -15.11 12.17 17.05
C LYS A 172 -15.60 11.24 15.94
N GLY A 173 -14.84 10.23 15.60
CA GLY A 173 -15.20 9.32 14.52
C GLY A 173 -14.81 7.87 14.80
N VAL A 174 -14.93 7.04 13.76
CA VAL A 174 -14.43 5.67 13.75
C VAL A 174 -13.17 5.60 12.92
N PHE A 175 -12.08 5.18 13.54
CA PHE A 175 -10.76 5.05 12.90
C PHE A 175 -10.52 3.61 12.51
N VAL A 176 -10.18 3.38 11.23
CA VAL A 176 -9.76 2.08 10.71
C VAL A 176 -8.26 2.13 10.45
N ILE A 177 -7.48 1.63 11.41
CA ILE A 177 -6.01 1.65 11.35
C ILE A 177 -5.54 0.40 10.61
N VAL A 178 -5.00 0.58 9.42
CA VAL A 178 -4.44 -0.49 8.59
C VAL A 178 -2.92 -0.49 8.73
N LEU A 179 -2.37 -1.58 9.23
CA LEU A 179 -0.93 -1.81 9.37
C LEU A 179 -0.49 -2.82 8.31
N ASP A 180 0.12 -2.33 7.24
CA ASP A 180 0.62 -3.19 6.17
C ASP A 180 2.03 -3.70 6.48
N GLU A 181 2.33 -4.95 6.11
CA GLU A 181 3.59 -5.66 6.39
C GLU A 181 3.94 -5.66 7.90
N ILE A 182 2.94 -5.92 8.75
CA ILE A 182 3.02 -5.86 10.21
C ILE A 182 4.07 -6.82 10.80
N ASP A 183 4.34 -7.93 10.13
CA ASP A 183 5.37 -8.91 10.50
C ASP A 183 6.78 -8.29 10.55
N HIS A 184 7.09 -7.30 9.71
CA HIS A 184 8.35 -6.57 9.78
C HIS A 184 8.48 -5.76 11.08
N LEU A 185 7.43 -5.08 11.48
CA LEU A 185 7.41 -4.28 12.70
C LEU A 185 7.62 -5.15 13.94
N VAL A 186 6.86 -6.25 14.05
CA VAL A 186 6.93 -7.13 15.22
C VAL A 186 8.30 -7.79 15.34
N ARG A 187 8.87 -8.27 14.25
CA ARG A 187 10.23 -8.84 14.26
C ARG A 187 11.30 -7.85 14.72
N LYS A 188 11.14 -6.56 14.43
CA LYS A 188 12.12 -5.53 14.73
C LYS A 188 11.90 -4.88 16.09
N ALA A 189 10.66 -4.54 16.42
CA ALA A 189 10.30 -3.69 17.56
C ALA A 189 9.45 -4.39 18.62
N GLY A 190 9.13 -5.69 18.46
CA GLY A 190 8.21 -6.39 19.33
C GLY A 190 6.75 -6.03 19.06
N ASP A 191 5.86 -6.46 19.93
CA ASP A 191 4.41 -6.33 19.78
C ASP A 191 3.76 -5.27 20.69
N ASP A 192 4.56 -4.50 21.45
CA ASP A 192 4.08 -3.42 22.32
C ASP A 192 3.18 -2.41 21.60
N LEU A 193 3.52 -2.06 20.36
CA LEU A 193 2.66 -1.18 19.56
C LEU A 193 1.28 -1.79 19.33
N LEU A 194 1.25 -3.09 18.97
CA LEU A 194 -0.02 -3.79 18.73
C LEU A 194 -0.84 -3.89 20.00
N TYR A 195 -0.19 -4.13 21.14
CA TYR A 195 -0.84 -4.08 22.44
C TYR A 195 -1.51 -2.73 22.66
N ASN A 196 -0.80 -1.63 22.43
CA ASN A 196 -1.31 -0.28 22.60
C ASN A 196 -2.45 0.02 21.62
N LEU A 197 -2.31 -0.31 20.35
CA LEU A 197 -3.32 -0.04 19.32
C LEU A 197 -4.59 -0.87 19.51
N THR A 198 -4.47 -2.15 19.88
CA THR A 198 -5.64 -3.00 20.15
C THR A 198 -6.36 -2.62 21.45
N ASN A 199 -5.71 -1.83 22.31
CA ASN A 199 -6.30 -1.27 23.53
C ASN A 199 -6.80 0.17 23.39
N LEU A 200 -6.69 0.81 22.20
CA LEU A 200 -7.05 2.22 22.02
C LEU A 200 -8.44 2.56 22.57
N ASN A 201 -9.41 1.69 22.35
CA ASN A 201 -10.78 1.91 22.80
C ASN A 201 -10.94 2.00 24.33
N SER A 202 -9.95 1.56 25.13
CA SER A 202 -9.93 1.74 26.58
C SER A 202 -9.54 3.17 27.00
N PHE A 203 -8.96 3.93 26.09
CA PHE A 203 -8.49 5.29 26.32
C PHE A 203 -9.34 6.34 25.58
N LEU A 204 -9.97 5.96 24.46
CA LEU A 204 -10.84 6.81 23.68
C LEU A 204 -12.19 7.01 24.39
N LYS A 205 -12.70 8.24 24.40
CA LYS A 205 -14.00 8.61 24.99
C LYS A 205 -15.07 8.77 23.91
N ASP A 206 -14.82 9.66 22.97
CA ASP A 206 -15.79 10.06 21.95
C ASP A 206 -15.56 9.36 20.60
N SER A 207 -14.43 8.72 20.45
CA SER A 207 -14.02 8.04 19.22
C SER A 207 -13.95 6.52 19.39
N ARG A 208 -13.86 5.82 18.28
CA ARG A 208 -13.71 4.36 18.21
C ARG A 208 -12.60 4.01 17.24
N ALA A 209 -11.94 2.88 17.45
CA ALA A 209 -10.88 2.42 16.58
C ALA A 209 -10.91 0.90 16.40
N CYS A 210 -10.56 0.44 15.21
CA CYS A 210 -10.22 -0.95 14.94
C CYS A 210 -8.90 -1.04 14.19
N VAL A 211 -8.23 -2.18 14.29
CA VAL A 211 -6.94 -2.44 13.68
C VAL A 211 -7.07 -3.57 12.67
N ILE A 212 -6.57 -3.35 11.47
CA ILE A 212 -6.42 -4.38 10.43
C ILE A 212 -4.92 -4.58 10.20
N GLY A 213 -4.41 -5.75 10.59
CA GLY A 213 -3.02 -6.15 10.34
C GLY A 213 -2.91 -6.95 9.04
N ILE A 214 -1.98 -6.59 8.17
CA ILE A 214 -1.69 -7.33 6.93
C ILE A 214 -0.31 -7.96 7.07
N SER A 215 -0.22 -9.29 6.95
CA SER A 215 1.03 -10.03 7.02
C SER A 215 1.27 -10.88 5.79
N ASN A 216 2.54 -10.98 5.39
CA ASN A 216 3.01 -11.93 4.39
C ASN A 216 3.47 -13.26 5.01
N ASP A 217 3.54 -13.33 6.34
CA ASP A 217 3.94 -14.52 7.10
C ASP A 217 2.74 -15.15 7.79
N LEU A 218 2.44 -16.40 7.42
CA LEU A 218 1.34 -17.17 8.01
C LEU A 218 1.58 -17.53 9.49
N LYS A 219 2.85 -17.55 9.91
CA LYS A 219 3.25 -17.86 11.29
C LYS A 219 3.43 -16.62 12.16
N PHE A 220 3.15 -15.46 11.61
CA PHE A 220 3.34 -14.18 12.29
C PHE A 220 2.73 -14.15 13.71
N THR A 221 1.54 -14.72 13.89
CA THR A 221 0.87 -14.73 15.21
C THR A 221 1.55 -15.58 16.27
N GLU A 222 2.47 -16.49 15.88
CA GLU A 222 3.25 -17.29 16.84
C GLU A 222 4.26 -16.41 17.61
N PHE A 223 4.63 -15.26 17.07
CA PHE A 223 5.55 -14.29 17.67
C PHE A 223 4.85 -13.26 18.56
N LEU A 224 3.52 -13.26 18.64
CA LEU A 224 2.75 -12.31 19.43
C LEU A 224 2.50 -12.82 20.84
N ASP A 225 2.50 -11.89 21.82
CA ASP A 225 1.97 -12.17 23.16
C ASP A 225 0.52 -12.69 23.04
N PRO A 226 0.13 -13.72 23.82
CA PRO A 226 -1.23 -14.29 23.76
C PRO A 226 -2.35 -13.25 23.88
N ARG A 227 -2.15 -12.17 24.65
CA ARG A 227 -3.12 -11.09 24.82
C ARG A 227 -3.28 -10.26 23.56
N VAL A 228 -2.17 -9.95 22.88
CA VAL A 228 -2.17 -9.24 21.60
C VAL A 228 -2.81 -10.10 20.52
N ARG A 229 -2.41 -11.37 20.46
CA ARG A 229 -2.96 -12.34 19.51
C ARG A 229 -4.48 -12.48 19.65
N SER A 230 -4.99 -12.61 20.88
CA SER A 230 -6.45 -12.73 21.14
C SER A 230 -7.23 -11.49 20.71
N ARG A 231 -6.66 -10.31 20.85
CA ARG A 231 -7.34 -9.04 20.52
C ARG A 231 -7.22 -8.66 19.04
N LEU A 232 -6.08 -8.91 18.43
CA LEU A 232 -5.85 -8.60 17.04
C LEU A 232 -6.49 -9.66 16.12
N GLY A 233 -6.45 -10.94 16.50
CA GLY A 233 -6.97 -12.07 15.74
C GLY A 233 -8.44 -12.37 16.01
N GLN A 234 -9.27 -11.38 16.28
CA GLN A 234 -10.73 -11.57 16.45
C GLN A 234 -11.37 -12.08 15.15
N GLN A 235 -10.85 -11.63 14.02
CA GLN A 235 -11.21 -12.08 12.67
C GLN A 235 -9.94 -12.36 11.88
N ASP A 236 -9.87 -13.55 11.31
CA ASP A 236 -8.76 -13.98 10.46
C ASP A 236 -9.24 -14.19 9.03
N LEU A 237 -8.48 -13.70 8.06
CA LEU A 237 -8.77 -13.89 6.65
C LEU A 237 -7.52 -14.27 5.87
N LEU A 238 -7.55 -15.48 5.31
CA LEU A 238 -6.48 -15.99 4.45
C LEU A 238 -6.75 -15.64 2.99
N PHE A 239 -5.80 -14.96 2.37
CA PHE A 239 -5.77 -14.70 0.94
C PHE A 239 -5.03 -15.83 0.22
N ALA A 240 -5.77 -16.68 -0.46
CA ALA A 240 -5.19 -17.69 -1.33
C ALA A 240 -4.43 -17.05 -2.51
N PRO A 241 -3.38 -17.67 -3.05
CA PRO A 241 -2.79 -17.27 -4.34
C PRO A 241 -3.84 -17.26 -5.45
N TYR A 242 -3.62 -16.46 -6.50
CA TYR A 242 -4.45 -16.48 -7.71
C TYR A 242 -4.28 -17.77 -8.48
#